data_779b2faf27f1e8f7f5ee824865a3942b
#
_entry.id   779b2faf27f1e8f7f5ee824865a3942b
#
_cell.length_a   1.000
_cell.length_b   1.000
_cell.length_c   1.000
_cell.angle_alpha   90.00
_cell.angle_beta   90.00
_cell.angle_gamma   90.00
#
_symmetry.space_group_name_H-M   'P 1'
#
loop_
_entity.id
_entity.type
_entity.pdbx_description
1 polymer ?
#
loop_
_entity_poly.entity_id
_entity_poly.type
_entity_poly.pdbx_seq_one_letter_code
_entity_poly.pdbx_strand_id
1 'polypeptide(L)'
;MRGSVDVRYRYLQTAGIFLTYEEGFGAGSEPLRLGVAGLELRPLFLGRYLQDLEIGAPRLDLLIDSLAFELGAFVAQPAGGNLADVAGLSFGIGAELPLLPRASGPFLAVRAALRWSREALSAADPTTVDVEAFVFTVALGWQASVGSHAVDVGDERAP
;
A
#
# COMPACT_ATOMS: atom_id res chain seq x y z
N MET A 1 -4.11 -2.04 20.68
CA MET A 1 -4.85 -2.49 19.49
C MET A 1 -4.91 -1.33 18.51
N ARG A 2 -4.78 -1.58 17.20
CA ARG A 2 -4.76 -0.52 16.19
C ARG A 2 -5.75 -0.87 15.08
N GLY A 3 -6.57 0.08 14.66
CA GLY A 3 -7.43 -0.02 13.49
C GLY A 3 -6.84 0.75 12.32
N SER A 4 -7.08 0.29 11.10
CA SER A 4 -6.61 0.97 9.89
C SER A 4 -7.68 1.01 8.82
N VAL A 5 -7.66 2.09 8.04
CA VAL A 5 -8.43 2.25 6.80
C VAL A 5 -7.44 2.54 5.70
N ASP A 6 -7.58 1.84 4.58
CA ASP A 6 -6.68 1.92 3.44
C ASP A 6 -7.48 2.14 2.16
N VAL A 7 -7.07 3.13 1.36
CA VAL A 7 -7.67 3.46 0.07
C VAL A 7 -6.57 3.45 -0.99
N ARG A 8 -6.82 2.77 -2.11
CA ARG A 8 -5.85 2.62 -3.20
C ARG A 8 -6.49 2.89 -4.54
N TYR A 9 -5.78 3.62 -5.37
CA TYR A 9 -6.12 3.79 -6.78
C TYR A 9 -4.97 3.26 -7.63
N ARG A 10 -5.27 2.37 -8.58
CA ARG A 10 -4.28 1.69 -9.42
C ARG A 10 -4.58 1.93 -10.88
N TYR A 11 -3.55 2.22 -11.63
CA TYR A 11 -3.61 2.34 -13.08
C TYR A 11 -3.06 1.06 -13.70
N LEU A 12 -3.86 0.42 -14.59
CA LEU A 12 -3.53 -0.84 -15.26
C LEU A 12 -3.02 -1.95 -14.31
N GLN A 13 -3.42 -1.95 -13.04
CA GLN A 13 -2.94 -2.89 -12.01
C GLN A 13 -1.41 -2.92 -11.80
N THR A 14 -0.66 -1.99 -12.36
CA THR A 14 0.81 -1.97 -12.33
C THR A 14 1.38 -0.99 -11.31
N ALA A 15 0.80 0.19 -11.28
CA ALA A 15 1.24 1.26 -10.39
C ALA A 15 0.02 2.01 -9.83
N GLY A 16 0.18 2.63 -8.68
CA GLY A 16 -0.90 3.36 -8.05
C GLY A 16 -0.45 4.26 -6.93
N ILE A 17 -1.44 4.90 -6.34
CA ILE A 17 -1.29 5.70 -5.14
C ILE A 17 -2.07 5.03 -4.02
N PHE A 18 -1.60 5.19 -2.81
CA PHE A 18 -2.30 4.72 -1.63
C PHE A 18 -2.34 5.79 -0.53
N LEU A 19 -3.39 5.69 0.27
CA LEU A 19 -3.58 6.47 1.49
C LEU A 19 -4.03 5.50 2.58
N THR A 20 -3.26 5.42 3.66
CA THR A 20 -3.58 4.63 4.84
C THR A 20 -3.72 5.54 6.05
N TYR A 21 -4.78 5.35 6.80
CA TYR A 21 -4.98 5.97 8.11
C TYR A 21 -5.02 4.89 9.18
N GLU A 22 -4.28 5.12 10.26
CA GLU A 22 -4.24 4.21 11.40
C GLU A 22 -4.61 4.98 12.68
N GLU A 23 -5.40 4.36 13.53
CA GLU A 23 -5.77 4.88 14.86
C GLU A 23 -5.46 3.84 15.94
N GLY A 24 -4.76 4.28 16.97
CA GLY A 24 -4.42 3.47 18.13
C GLY A 24 -5.50 3.53 19.19
N PHE A 25 -5.93 2.37 19.68
CA PHE A 25 -6.93 2.25 20.73
C PHE A 25 -6.31 1.70 22.03
N GLY A 26 -6.53 2.43 23.13
CA GLY A 26 -6.08 2.03 24.46
C GLY A 26 -4.77 2.67 24.92
N ALA A 27 -4.52 2.55 26.23
CA ALA A 27 -3.32 3.08 26.86
C ALA A 27 -2.06 2.39 26.31
N GLY A 28 -1.07 3.18 25.90
CA GLY A 28 0.20 2.70 25.36
C GLY A 28 0.20 2.44 23.84
N SER A 29 -0.86 2.80 23.13
CA SER A 29 -0.85 2.76 21.66
C SER A 29 -0.15 4.01 21.12
N GLU A 30 1.13 3.92 20.83
CA GLU A 30 1.89 4.99 20.17
C GLU A 30 2.25 4.58 18.74
N PRO A 31 2.15 5.49 17.77
CA PRO A 31 1.48 6.80 17.83
C PRO A 31 -0.04 6.66 17.95
N LEU A 32 -0.73 7.70 18.42
CA LEU A 32 -2.20 7.72 18.56
C LEU A 32 -2.87 7.67 17.20
N ARG A 33 -2.38 8.47 16.26
CA ARG A 33 -2.86 8.55 14.88
C ARG A 33 -1.68 8.57 13.93
N LEU A 34 -1.87 7.96 12.78
CA LEU A 34 -0.85 7.93 11.74
C LEU A 34 -1.52 7.94 10.37
N GLY A 35 -1.03 8.80 9.50
CA GLY A 35 -1.39 8.83 8.08
C GLY A 35 -0.18 8.49 7.22
N VAL A 36 -0.34 7.63 6.22
CA VAL A 36 0.67 7.31 5.21
C VAL A 36 0.09 7.59 3.85
N ALA A 37 0.82 8.29 3.00
CA ALA A 37 0.49 8.48 1.60
C ALA A 37 1.70 8.09 0.74
N GLY A 38 1.47 7.42 -0.38
CA GLY A 38 2.59 6.96 -1.19
C GLY A 38 2.21 6.34 -2.53
N LEU A 39 3.24 5.75 -3.14
CA LEU A 39 3.18 5.06 -4.41
C LEU A 39 3.26 3.54 -4.20
N GLU A 40 2.50 2.81 -4.99
CA GLU A 40 2.53 1.36 -5.07
C GLU A 40 2.99 0.95 -6.46
N LEU A 41 3.87 -0.05 -6.54
CA LEU A 41 4.33 -0.64 -7.79
C LEU A 41 4.19 -2.17 -7.72
N ARG A 42 3.57 -2.77 -8.74
CA ARG A 42 3.40 -4.23 -8.90
C ARG A 42 4.24 -4.74 -10.08
N PRO A 43 5.52 -5.00 -9.88
CA PRO A 43 6.43 -5.33 -10.97
C PRO A 43 6.14 -6.67 -11.62
N LEU A 44 5.64 -7.64 -10.85
CA LEU A 44 5.37 -8.99 -11.37
C LEU A 44 4.18 -9.02 -12.31
N PHE A 45 3.14 -8.25 -12.04
CA PHE A 45 2.00 -8.12 -12.95
C PHE A 45 2.45 -7.70 -14.36
N LEU A 46 3.24 -6.63 -14.45
CA LEU A 46 3.69 -6.12 -15.75
C LEU A 46 4.57 -7.13 -16.50
N GLY A 47 5.53 -7.74 -15.79
CA GLY A 47 6.44 -8.74 -16.37
C GLY A 47 5.71 -9.98 -16.89
N ARG A 48 4.74 -10.47 -16.13
CA ARG A 48 3.92 -11.63 -16.48
C ARG A 48 2.96 -11.33 -17.63
N TYR A 49 2.30 -10.17 -17.58
CA TYR A 49 1.39 -9.73 -18.65
C TYR A 49 2.10 -9.59 -19.99
N LEU A 50 3.31 -9.01 -20.02
CA LEU A 50 4.09 -8.82 -21.24
C LEU A 50 4.64 -10.13 -21.81
N GLN A 51 4.80 -11.17 -21.01
CA GLN A 51 5.38 -12.46 -21.42
C GLN A 51 4.35 -13.58 -21.48
N ASP A 52 3.06 -13.30 -21.24
CA ASP A 52 1.98 -14.28 -21.21
C ASP A 52 2.26 -15.45 -20.27
N LEU A 53 2.82 -15.13 -19.08
CA LEU A 53 3.23 -16.11 -18.08
C LEU A 53 2.10 -16.36 -17.07
N GLU A 54 1.08 -17.11 -17.48
CA GLU A 54 0.04 -17.59 -16.57
C GLU A 54 0.34 -19.02 -16.09
N ILE A 55 0.09 -19.27 -14.81
CA ILE A 55 0.21 -20.62 -14.21
C ILE A 55 -1.06 -21.42 -14.50
N GLY A 56 -2.15 -20.75 -14.85
CA GLY A 56 -3.46 -21.36 -15.10
C GLY A 56 -4.27 -21.65 -13.83
N ALA A 57 -3.81 -21.15 -12.68
CA ALA A 57 -4.53 -21.21 -11.42
C ALA A 57 -4.98 -19.78 -11.02
N PRO A 58 -6.22 -19.35 -11.31
CA PRO A 58 -6.63 -17.93 -11.25
C PRO A 58 -6.37 -17.26 -9.90
N ARG A 59 -6.50 -17.97 -8.78
CA ARG A 59 -6.22 -17.39 -7.46
C ARG A 59 -4.72 -17.19 -7.22
N LEU A 60 -3.89 -18.13 -7.70
CA LEU A 60 -2.45 -18.03 -7.56
C LEU A 60 -1.89 -16.95 -8.48
N ASP A 61 -2.40 -16.88 -9.70
CA ASP A 61 -2.04 -15.84 -10.66
C ASP A 61 -2.37 -14.45 -10.09
N LEU A 62 -3.58 -14.24 -9.58
CA LEU A 62 -3.98 -12.98 -8.96
C LEU A 62 -3.17 -12.67 -7.69
N LEU A 63 -2.80 -13.67 -6.88
CA LEU A 63 -1.94 -13.47 -5.72
C LEU A 63 -0.55 -12.99 -6.13
N ILE A 64 0.08 -13.63 -7.10
CA ILE A 64 1.42 -13.26 -7.59
C ILE A 64 1.38 -11.87 -8.22
N ASP A 65 0.36 -11.59 -9.01
CA ASP A 65 0.16 -10.29 -9.65
C ASP A 65 -0.12 -9.15 -8.66
N SER A 66 -0.58 -9.50 -7.46
CA SER A 66 -0.83 -8.55 -6.39
C SER A 66 0.41 -8.16 -5.58
N LEU A 67 1.54 -8.86 -5.76
CA LEU A 67 2.77 -8.54 -5.05
C LEU A 67 3.22 -7.12 -5.39
N ALA A 68 3.32 -6.29 -4.37
CA ALA A 68 3.56 -4.86 -4.50
C ALA A 68 4.72 -4.40 -3.63
N PHE A 69 5.46 -3.42 -4.14
CA PHE A 69 6.32 -2.55 -3.37
C PHE A 69 5.60 -1.24 -3.09
N GLU A 70 5.76 -0.73 -1.89
CA GLU A 70 5.12 0.50 -1.43
C GLU A 70 6.20 1.46 -0.93
N LEU A 71 6.16 2.71 -1.40
CA LEU A 71 7.02 3.78 -0.92
C LEU A 71 6.15 4.99 -0.59
N GLY A 72 6.21 5.45 0.64
CA GLY A 72 5.37 6.54 1.11
C GLY A 72 6.05 7.43 2.14
N ALA A 73 5.42 8.55 2.39
CA ALA A 73 5.70 9.41 3.53
C ALA A 73 4.59 9.22 4.57
N PHE A 74 4.95 9.30 5.83
CA PHE A 74 3.99 9.26 6.92
C PHE A 74 4.07 10.50 7.80
N VAL A 75 2.95 10.80 8.43
CA VAL A 75 2.83 11.74 9.53
C VAL A 75 2.14 11.03 10.70
N ALA A 76 2.61 11.31 11.91
CA ALA A 76 2.09 10.65 13.09
C ALA A 76 1.88 11.64 14.25
N GLN A 77 0.92 11.30 15.09
CA GLN A 77 0.63 12.01 16.33
C GLN A 77 1.12 11.19 17.51
N PRO A 78 2.21 11.62 18.20
CA PRO A 78 2.64 11.00 19.45
C PRO A 78 1.66 11.30 20.59
N ALA A 79 1.78 10.58 21.69
CA ALA A 79 0.98 10.84 22.88
C ALA A 79 1.25 12.27 23.41
N GLY A 80 0.18 13.05 23.57
CA GLY A 80 0.26 14.44 24.00
C GLY A 80 0.72 15.46 22.96
N GLY A 81 1.02 15.01 21.73
CA GLY A 81 1.43 15.85 20.61
C GLY A 81 0.31 16.10 19.58
N ASN A 82 0.65 16.82 18.52
CA ASN A 82 -0.23 17.10 17.39
C ASN A 82 0.01 16.13 16.23
N LEU A 83 -0.95 16.07 15.30
CA LEU A 83 -0.73 15.36 14.04
C LEU A 83 0.42 16.05 13.27
N ALA A 84 1.33 15.22 12.75
CA ALA A 84 2.55 15.63 12.08
C ALA A 84 3.72 16.12 12.96
N ASP A 85 3.63 16.00 14.28
CA ASP A 85 4.81 16.20 15.15
C ASP A 85 5.92 15.18 14.84
N VAL A 86 5.54 13.99 14.35
CA VAL A 86 6.48 13.00 13.80
C VAL A 86 6.17 12.79 12.33
N ALA A 87 7.18 12.86 11.48
CA ALA A 87 7.09 12.60 10.06
C ALA A 87 8.26 11.74 9.59
N GLY A 88 8.09 11.01 8.49
CA GLY A 88 9.14 10.15 7.98
C GLY A 88 8.80 9.42 6.70
N LEU A 89 9.61 8.40 6.37
CA LEU A 89 9.43 7.55 5.21
C LEU A 89 8.95 6.16 5.61
N SER A 90 8.15 5.56 4.75
CA SER A 90 7.66 4.20 4.87
C SER A 90 7.99 3.43 3.60
N PHE A 91 8.63 2.27 3.74
CA PHE A 91 8.83 1.32 2.67
C PHE A 91 8.13 0.02 3.05
N GLY A 92 7.35 -0.54 2.12
CA GLY A 92 6.57 -1.73 2.39
C GLY A 92 6.55 -2.71 1.23
N ILE A 93 6.12 -3.91 1.56
CA ILE A 93 5.75 -4.96 0.62
C ILE A 93 4.34 -5.42 0.98
N GLY A 94 3.56 -5.73 -0.04
CA GLY A 94 2.18 -6.18 0.14
C GLY A 94 1.81 -7.31 -0.80
N ALA A 95 0.80 -8.09 -0.39
CA ALA A 95 0.15 -9.10 -1.21
C ALA A 95 -1.35 -9.08 -0.93
N GLU A 96 -2.15 -9.39 -1.94
CA GLU A 96 -3.61 -9.46 -1.85
C GLU A 96 -4.09 -10.82 -2.33
N LEU A 97 -4.66 -11.60 -1.42
CA LEU A 97 -5.27 -12.89 -1.73
C LEU A 97 -6.74 -12.67 -2.10
N PRO A 98 -7.15 -12.86 -3.37
CA PRO A 98 -8.53 -12.75 -3.77
C PRO A 98 -9.34 -13.90 -3.16
N LEU A 99 -10.47 -13.58 -2.54
CA LEU A 99 -11.36 -14.58 -1.99
C LEU A 99 -12.25 -15.22 -3.07
N LEU A 100 -12.42 -14.53 -4.19
CA LEU A 100 -13.09 -15.03 -5.39
C LEU A 100 -12.09 -15.11 -6.54
N PRO A 101 -12.25 -16.06 -7.48
CA PRO A 101 -11.34 -16.22 -8.63
C PRO A 101 -11.64 -15.17 -9.73
N ARG A 102 -11.62 -13.90 -9.37
CA ARG A 102 -11.87 -12.76 -10.27
C ARG A 102 -11.17 -11.51 -9.73
N ALA A 103 -10.84 -10.59 -10.64
CA ALA A 103 -10.11 -9.36 -10.33
C ALA A 103 -10.92 -8.35 -9.48
N SER A 104 -12.25 -8.43 -9.48
CA SER A 104 -13.12 -7.57 -8.66
C SER A 104 -13.78 -8.39 -7.56
N GLY A 105 -13.83 -7.88 -6.35
CA GLY A 105 -14.46 -8.56 -5.22
C GLY A 105 -13.67 -8.41 -3.91
N PRO A 106 -14.03 -9.22 -2.90
CA PRO A 106 -13.36 -9.21 -1.62
C PRO A 106 -11.97 -9.86 -1.70
N PHE A 107 -11.03 -9.32 -0.94
CA PHE A 107 -9.67 -9.83 -0.82
C PHE A 107 -9.15 -9.72 0.62
N LEU A 108 -8.20 -10.57 0.96
CA LEU A 108 -7.40 -10.48 2.17
C LEU A 108 -6.05 -9.87 1.81
N ALA A 109 -5.72 -8.75 2.41
CA ALA A 109 -4.42 -8.10 2.24
C ALA A 109 -3.49 -8.43 3.40
N VAL A 110 -2.23 -8.68 3.07
CA VAL A 110 -1.13 -8.82 4.02
C VAL A 110 -0.05 -7.84 3.62
N ARG A 111 0.41 -7.01 4.56
CA ARG A 111 1.44 -6.00 4.32
C ARG A 111 2.46 -5.99 5.43
N ALA A 112 3.71 -5.76 5.06
CA ALA A 112 4.80 -5.52 5.97
C ALA A 112 5.49 -4.22 5.57
N ALA A 113 5.74 -3.32 6.52
CA ALA A 113 6.36 -2.04 6.25
C ALA A 113 7.42 -1.71 7.30
N LEU A 114 8.49 -1.07 6.85
CA LEU A 114 9.48 -0.41 7.67
C LEU A 114 9.21 1.09 7.62
N ARG A 115 9.27 1.74 8.77
CA ARG A 115 9.04 3.18 8.92
C ARG A 115 10.21 3.81 9.65
N TRP A 116 10.75 4.87 9.06
CA TRP A 116 11.83 5.66 9.62
C TRP A 116 11.35 7.08 9.84
N SER A 117 11.51 7.58 11.07
CA SER A 117 11.24 8.98 11.34
C SER A 117 12.27 9.89 10.66
N ARG A 118 11.94 11.16 10.53
CA ARG A 118 12.85 12.17 9.98
C ARG A 118 14.15 12.26 10.78
N GLU A 119 14.05 12.09 12.09
CA GLU A 119 15.17 12.09 13.01
C GLU A 119 16.10 10.90 12.74
N ALA A 120 15.54 9.69 12.55
CA ALA A 120 16.30 8.49 12.17
C ALA A 120 17.01 8.65 10.82
N LEU A 121 16.42 9.37 9.87
CA LEU A 121 17.00 9.60 8.55
C LEU A 121 18.09 10.66 8.56
N SER A 122 18.06 11.62 9.50
CA SER A 122 19.00 12.74 9.52
C SER A 122 20.36 12.41 10.11
N ALA A 123 20.48 11.31 10.87
CA ALA A 123 21.70 10.87 11.56
C ALA A 123 22.48 11.98 12.30
N ALA A 124 21.79 13.10 12.61
CA ALA A 124 22.44 14.35 13.00
C ALA A 124 22.65 14.45 14.51
N ASP A 125 21.97 13.64 15.32
CA ASP A 125 22.10 13.71 16.77
C ASP A 125 21.98 12.32 17.39
N PRO A 126 23.04 11.77 18.00
CA PRO A 126 23.02 10.47 18.64
C PRO A 126 22.14 10.43 19.92
N THR A 127 21.59 11.55 20.33
CA THR A 127 20.68 11.65 21.49
C THR A 127 19.19 11.58 21.13
N THR A 128 18.85 11.69 19.83
CA THR A 128 17.46 11.51 19.37
C THR A 128 17.13 10.03 19.25
N VAL A 129 15.97 9.68 19.79
CA VAL A 129 15.45 8.30 19.69
C VAL A 129 15.08 8.00 18.24
N ASP A 130 15.88 7.17 17.59
CA ASP A 130 15.58 6.66 16.27
C ASP A 130 14.29 5.84 16.33
N VAL A 131 13.22 6.37 15.74
CA VAL A 131 11.97 5.63 15.65
C VAL A 131 12.00 4.81 14.38
N GLU A 132 12.53 3.61 14.50
CA GLU A 132 12.35 2.56 13.51
C GLU A 132 11.21 1.66 13.93
N ALA A 133 10.24 1.49 13.05
CA ALA A 133 9.11 0.61 13.32
C ALA A 133 8.92 -0.39 12.19
N PHE A 134 8.88 -1.66 12.54
CA PHE A 134 8.36 -2.70 11.67
C PHE A 134 6.87 -2.87 11.94
N VAL A 135 6.06 -2.76 10.91
CA VAL A 135 4.60 -2.86 10.98
C VAL A 135 4.13 -4.00 10.11
N PHE A 136 3.34 -4.89 10.70
CA PHE A 136 2.65 -5.96 10.00
C PHE A 136 1.14 -5.73 10.07
N THR A 137 0.48 -5.76 8.91
CA THR A 137 -0.96 -5.49 8.80
C THR A 137 -1.65 -6.61 8.03
N VAL A 138 -2.79 -7.05 8.56
CA VAL A 138 -3.73 -7.92 7.87
C VAL A 138 -5.04 -7.17 7.76
N ALA A 139 -5.59 -7.06 6.56
CA ALA A 139 -6.82 -6.32 6.30
C ALA A 139 -7.75 -7.09 5.35
N LEU A 140 -9.04 -6.93 5.56
CA LEU A 140 -10.07 -7.36 4.62
C LEU A 140 -10.48 -6.14 3.78
N GLY A 141 -10.51 -6.29 2.47
CA GLY A 141 -10.85 -5.21 1.57
C GLY A 141 -11.77 -5.64 0.44
N TRP A 142 -12.17 -4.65 -0.35
CA TRP A 142 -12.95 -4.83 -1.56
C TRP A 142 -12.29 -4.08 -2.71
N GLN A 143 -12.11 -4.75 -3.85
CA GLN A 143 -11.58 -4.17 -5.06
C GLN A 143 -12.68 -4.09 -6.12
N ALA A 144 -12.78 -2.94 -6.79
CA ALA A 144 -13.61 -2.73 -7.96
C ALA A 144 -12.74 -2.24 -9.12
N SER A 145 -12.91 -2.86 -10.29
CA SER A 145 -12.28 -2.38 -11.52
C SER A 145 -13.24 -1.45 -12.25
N VAL A 146 -12.78 -0.23 -12.51
CA VAL A 146 -13.52 0.75 -13.32
C VAL A 146 -12.82 0.82 -14.67
N GLY A 147 -13.50 0.39 -15.72
CA GLY A 147 -13.03 0.58 -17.10
C GLY A 147 -13.12 2.07 -17.46
N SER A 148 -12.01 2.79 -17.47
CA SER A 148 -11.97 4.09 -18.14
C SER A 148 -11.64 3.80 -19.61
N HIS A 149 -12.57 4.07 -20.51
CA HIS A 149 -12.24 4.25 -21.91
C HIS A 149 -11.40 5.54 -22.01
N ALA A 150 -10.09 5.40 -21.95
CA ALA A 150 -9.24 6.41 -22.56
C ALA A 150 -9.60 6.36 -24.03
N VAL A 151 -10.23 7.41 -24.53
CA VAL A 151 -10.57 7.56 -25.94
C VAL A 151 -9.26 7.48 -26.70
N ASP A 152 -9.06 6.40 -27.41
CA ASP A 152 -7.97 6.30 -28.37
C ASP A 152 -8.34 7.19 -29.55
N VAL A 153 -7.84 8.42 -29.53
CA VAL A 153 -8.08 9.45 -30.58
C VAL A 153 -7.43 9.04 -31.89
N GLY A 154 -6.78 7.87 -31.98
CA GLY A 154 -6.02 7.39 -33.12
C GLY A 154 -6.63 6.22 -33.88
N ASP A 155 -7.68 5.58 -33.39
CA ASP A 155 -8.23 4.39 -34.06
C ASP A 155 -9.36 4.76 -35.06
N GLU A 156 -8.98 5.43 -36.15
CA GLU A 156 -9.82 5.57 -37.35
C GLU A 156 -9.83 4.29 -38.21
N ARG A 157 -9.83 3.13 -37.63
CA ARG A 157 -10.08 1.89 -38.36
C ARG A 157 -11.54 1.49 -38.20
N ALA A 158 -12.39 2.26 -38.87
CA ALA A 158 -13.71 1.76 -39.25
C ALA A 158 -13.58 0.75 -40.40
N PRO A 159 -14.45 -0.25 -40.45
CA PRO A 159 -14.45 -1.36 -41.42
C PRO A 159 -14.60 -0.94 -42.86
#